data_f67ad4a7544e6f6c0c3b9f629c7e60d7
#
_entry.id   f67ad4a7544e6f6c0c3b9f629c7e60d7
#
_cell.length_a   1.000
_cell.length_b   1.000
_cell.length_c   1.000
_cell.angle_alpha   90.00
_cell.angle_beta   90.00
_cell.angle_gamma   90.00
#
_symmetry.space_group_name_H-M   'P 1'
#
loop_
_entity.id
_entity.type
_entity.pdbx_description
1 polymer ?
#
loop_
_entity_poly.entity_id
_entity_poly.type
_entity_poly.pdbx_seq_one_letter_code
_entity_poly.pdbx_strand_id
1 'polypeptide(L)'
;MHYAELNKAWMELTQPGAPFEIAEVELEGTRVRAFSNAPPNVRALWLSTAAFGARDYLVYAEERVTYAEAHRQVASVAAWMGERGVQPGDRVAIAMRNYPEWMLIYWAAACIGVAVVGMNAWWTAAEMAYGLADAQPKIVFADAERIARLEEQPGMLGEALLVAVRAETAPQGAIAWREVVGHEGPLPDVAVDPDADVCIFYTSGTTGFPKGAQLTHRSCINNLMNMLFSGQVQTLATQRATGVAPDPTAPPPVPVTLVTTPLFHVTANNCAAYATTAGGGKMVLMYRWDAGEALRLIERERVMSVSGVPVMARELVTHPDFARHDTSSLLAVGGGGAQLHPDLVAKIDQTVTTARPNTGYGMTETSGIITAIGGDFFVDKPASCGRAMPTFEVKVVGDDGDALPPGQPGELWVRGASVIKGYINRPDATAESITDGWLHTGDVAYLDEDGFIFLVDRKKDMVLRGGENIYCAEVENAVHEHPAVAECCVFGVPDTRLGEEVGAAIVFQPGGSVAPQALREQLAGLIARHKIPRYIWILDKPIPRNASGKFLKRELRETLEVAKAV
;
A
#
# COMPACT_ATOMS: atom_id res chain seq x y z
N MET A 1 -28.56 5.41 3.91
CA MET A 1 -27.51 4.39 4.08
C MET A 1 -27.55 3.80 5.48
N HIS A 2 -27.09 2.59 5.66
CA HIS A 2 -27.27 1.81 6.90
C HIS A 2 -26.13 2.02 7.92
N TYR A 3 -25.73 3.27 8.18
CA TYR A 3 -24.65 3.59 9.12
C TYR A 3 -24.92 3.14 10.56
N ALA A 4 -26.20 3.11 10.97
CA ALA A 4 -26.59 2.57 12.27
C ALA A 4 -26.20 1.08 12.41
N GLU A 5 -26.35 0.28 11.33
CA GLU A 5 -25.97 -1.13 11.35
C GLU A 5 -24.43 -1.29 11.31
N LEU A 6 -23.73 -0.39 10.63
CA LEU A 6 -22.26 -0.33 10.67
C LEU A 6 -21.76 -0.07 12.09
N ASN A 7 -22.35 0.89 12.80
CA ASN A 7 -22.00 1.21 14.18
C ASN A 7 -22.28 0.04 15.14
N LYS A 8 -23.42 -0.63 14.99
CA LYS A 8 -23.77 -1.80 15.80
C LYS A 8 -22.79 -2.95 15.55
N ALA A 9 -22.50 -3.27 14.28
CA ALA A 9 -21.55 -4.31 13.90
C ALA A 9 -20.15 -3.99 14.43
N TRP A 10 -19.74 -2.71 14.38
CA TRP A 10 -18.45 -2.27 14.92
C TRP A 10 -18.32 -2.53 16.41
N MET A 11 -19.31 -2.08 17.19
CA MET A 11 -19.32 -2.29 18.65
C MET A 11 -19.36 -3.78 19.02
N GLU A 12 -20.19 -4.57 18.32
CA GLU A 12 -20.30 -6.01 18.58
C GLU A 12 -19.00 -6.76 18.33
N LEU A 13 -18.30 -6.43 17.24
CA LEU A 13 -17.08 -7.12 16.88
C LEU A 13 -15.87 -6.70 17.72
N THR A 14 -15.92 -5.55 18.39
CA THR A 14 -14.80 -5.00 19.19
C THR A 14 -15.00 -5.06 20.70
N GLN A 15 -16.20 -5.48 21.19
CA GLN A 15 -16.48 -5.58 22.63
C GLN A 15 -15.64 -6.69 23.30
N PRO A 16 -15.55 -6.71 24.66
CA PRO A 16 -14.89 -7.78 25.40
C PRO A 16 -15.42 -9.17 25.04
N GLY A 17 -14.52 -10.12 24.76
CA GLY A 17 -14.82 -11.47 24.31
C GLY A 17 -15.17 -11.63 22.83
N ALA A 18 -15.23 -10.57 22.07
CA ALA A 18 -15.47 -10.60 20.62
C ALA A 18 -14.20 -10.96 19.83
N PRO A 19 -14.33 -11.41 18.56
CA PRO A 19 -13.17 -11.81 17.75
C PRO A 19 -12.13 -10.71 17.55
N PHE A 20 -12.55 -9.44 17.57
CA PHE A 20 -11.69 -8.26 17.40
C PHE A 20 -11.69 -7.36 18.64
N GLU A 21 -11.73 -8.00 19.83
CA GLU A 21 -11.61 -7.28 21.09
C GLU A 21 -10.39 -6.37 21.12
N ILE A 22 -10.59 -5.13 21.58
CA ILE A 22 -9.52 -4.13 21.70
C ILE A 22 -9.02 -4.10 23.14
N ALA A 23 -7.71 -4.15 23.30
CA ALA A 23 -6.99 -3.94 24.54
C ALA A 23 -5.99 -2.79 24.39
N GLU A 24 -5.54 -2.24 25.53
CA GLU A 24 -4.40 -1.33 25.57
C GLU A 24 -3.11 -2.12 25.80
N VAL A 25 -2.08 -1.79 25.05
CA VAL A 25 -0.71 -2.29 25.22
C VAL A 25 0.24 -1.12 25.41
N GLU A 26 1.32 -1.34 26.13
CA GLU A 26 2.36 -0.34 26.31
C GLU A 26 3.47 -0.57 25.29
N LEU A 27 3.75 0.45 24.46
CA LEU A 27 4.84 0.46 23.47
C LEU A 27 5.71 1.69 23.74
N GLU A 28 6.99 1.48 24.03
CA GLU A 28 7.97 2.56 24.31
C GLU A 28 7.44 3.64 25.27
N GLY A 29 6.74 3.22 26.34
CA GLY A 29 6.18 4.11 27.35
C GLY A 29 4.86 4.79 26.95
N THR A 30 4.31 4.49 25.79
CA THR A 30 3.02 5.00 25.32
C THR A 30 1.96 3.89 25.29
N ARG A 31 0.76 4.18 25.85
CA ARG A 31 -0.38 3.26 25.72
C ARG A 31 -1.05 3.43 24.38
N VAL A 32 -1.22 2.33 23.66
CA VAL A 32 -1.86 2.28 22.36
C VAL A 32 -2.89 1.14 22.28
N ARG A 33 -3.86 1.28 21.40
CA ARG A 33 -4.86 0.25 21.15
C ARG A 33 -4.29 -0.85 20.25
N ALA A 34 -4.59 -2.12 20.61
CA ALA A 34 -4.23 -3.31 19.84
C ALA A 34 -5.36 -4.34 19.94
N PHE A 35 -5.38 -5.33 19.07
CA PHE A 35 -6.28 -6.48 19.17
C PHE A 35 -5.74 -7.48 20.20
N SER A 36 -6.56 -7.84 21.22
CA SER A 36 -6.18 -8.80 22.26
C SER A 36 -6.04 -10.22 21.73
N ASN A 37 -6.81 -10.60 20.71
CA ASN A 37 -6.86 -11.93 20.11
C ASN A 37 -5.98 -12.08 18.86
N ALA A 38 -5.09 -11.11 18.60
CA ALA A 38 -4.17 -11.15 17.47
C ALA A 38 -3.12 -12.27 17.64
N PRO A 39 -2.65 -12.93 16.56
CA PRO A 39 -1.45 -13.73 16.61
C PRO A 39 -0.29 -12.94 17.25
N PRO A 40 0.54 -13.54 18.09
CA PRO A 40 1.58 -12.79 18.81
C PRO A 40 2.63 -12.19 17.89
N ASN A 41 2.89 -12.82 16.75
CA ASN A 41 3.86 -12.35 15.75
C ASN A 41 3.62 -13.00 14.38
N VAL A 42 4.37 -12.56 13.39
CA VAL A 42 4.26 -13.01 11.99
C VAL A 42 4.67 -14.49 11.84
N ARG A 43 5.58 -15.01 12.69
CA ARG A 43 5.90 -16.44 12.73
C ARG A 43 4.66 -17.27 13.07
N ALA A 44 3.92 -16.88 14.11
CA ALA A 44 2.70 -17.60 14.52
C ALA A 44 1.64 -17.60 13.40
N LEU A 45 1.49 -16.48 12.69
CA LEU A 45 0.65 -16.43 11.50
C LEU A 45 1.09 -17.45 10.46
N TRP A 46 2.37 -17.45 10.07
CA TRP A 46 2.87 -18.39 9.06
C TRP A 46 2.67 -19.85 9.48
N LEU A 47 3.01 -20.20 10.72
CA LEU A 47 2.86 -21.57 11.21
C LEU A 47 1.40 -22.06 11.17
N SER A 48 0.43 -21.19 11.42
CA SER A 48 -1.00 -21.54 11.35
C SER A 48 -1.44 -21.97 9.95
N THR A 49 -0.75 -21.52 8.91
CA THR A 49 -1.10 -21.83 7.50
C THR A 49 -0.72 -23.24 7.07
N ALA A 50 0.03 -23.99 7.88
CA ALA A 50 0.36 -25.39 7.61
C ALA A 50 -0.90 -26.27 7.41
N ALA A 51 -2.01 -25.89 8.04
CA ALA A 51 -3.30 -26.57 7.89
C ALA A 51 -3.86 -26.50 6.44
N PHE A 52 -3.40 -25.58 5.60
CA PHE A 52 -3.88 -25.44 4.23
C PHE A 52 -3.24 -26.43 3.23
N GLY A 53 -2.11 -27.03 3.58
CA GLY A 53 -1.49 -28.20 2.94
C GLY A 53 -1.40 -28.13 1.42
N ALA A 54 -2.25 -28.89 0.73
CA ALA A 54 -2.22 -29.04 -0.74
C ALA A 54 -2.86 -27.88 -1.53
N ARG A 55 -3.38 -26.83 -0.85
CA ARG A 55 -3.93 -25.66 -1.56
C ARG A 55 -2.81 -24.91 -2.30
N ASP A 56 -3.13 -24.38 -3.49
CA ASP A 56 -2.25 -23.45 -4.20
C ASP A 56 -2.06 -22.19 -3.33
N TYR A 57 -0.81 -21.78 -3.16
CA TYR A 57 -0.44 -20.55 -2.44
C TYR A 57 0.08 -19.48 -3.39
N LEU A 58 1.15 -19.77 -4.13
CA LEU A 58 1.79 -18.82 -5.04
C LEU A 58 1.65 -19.31 -6.48
N VAL A 59 1.16 -18.44 -7.35
CA VAL A 59 1.04 -18.69 -8.78
C VAL A 59 1.76 -17.58 -9.55
N TYR A 60 2.70 -17.96 -10.39
CA TYR A 60 3.43 -17.05 -11.26
C TYR A 60 3.63 -17.69 -12.63
N ALA A 61 3.07 -17.09 -13.67
CA ALA A 61 2.99 -17.70 -15.00
C ALA A 61 2.41 -19.13 -14.94
N GLU A 62 3.20 -20.14 -15.27
CA GLU A 62 2.79 -21.56 -15.18
C GLU A 62 3.27 -22.26 -13.90
N GLU A 63 4.02 -21.53 -13.06
CA GLU A 63 4.54 -22.06 -11.80
C GLU A 63 3.47 -22.01 -10.71
N ARG A 64 3.38 -23.10 -9.94
CA ARG A 64 2.50 -23.21 -8.79
C ARG A 64 3.27 -23.74 -7.60
N VAL A 65 3.08 -23.11 -6.44
CA VAL A 65 3.63 -23.54 -5.16
C VAL A 65 2.49 -23.71 -4.19
N THR A 66 2.31 -24.91 -3.67
CA THR A 66 1.31 -25.19 -2.64
C THR A 66 1.79 -24.70 -1.27
N TYR A 67 0.87 -24.58 -0.29
CA TYR A 67 1.27 -24.27 1.10
C TYR A 67 2.27 -25.28 1.65
N ALA A 68 2.06 -26.58 1.41
CA ALA A 68 2.98 -27.63 1.88
C ALA A 68 4.39 -27.47 1.30
N GLU A 69 4.49 -27.14 0.00
CA GLU A 69 5.78 -26.86 -0.64
C GLU A 69 6.39 -25.58 -0.13
N ALA A 70 5.59 -24.52 0.05
CA ALA A 70 6.06 -23.27 0.62
C ALA A 70 6.61 -23.46 2.04
N HIS A 71 5.92 -24.23 2.89
CA HIS A 71 6.41 -24.55 4.24
C HIS A 71 7.76 -25.28 4.21
N ARG A 72 7.96 -26.25 3.30
CA ARG A 72 9.25 -26.95 3.15
C ARG A 72 10.34 -25.97 2.68
N GLN A 73 10.06 -25.15 1.68
CA GLN A 73 11.02 -24.19 1.14
C GLN A 73 11.35 -23.10 2.17
N VAL A 74 10.37 -22.56 2.88
CA VAL A 74 10.57 -21.59 3.97
C VAL A 74 11.43 -22.18 5.08
N ALA A 75 11.19 -23.43 5.49
CA ALA A 75 12.03 -24.10 6.48
C ALA A 75 13.48 -24.26 5.99
N SER A 76 13.66 -24.69 4.74
CA SER A 76 14.97 -24.82 4.12
C SER A 76 15.75 -23.49 4.08
N VAL A 77 15.12 -22.41 3.62
CA VAL A 77 15.71 -21.07 3.55
C VAL A 77 16.07 -20.56 4.95
N ALA A 78 15.20 -20.76 5.94
CA ALA A 78 15.43 -20.34 7.32
C ALA A 78 16.60 -21.10 7.96
N ALA A 79 16.65 -22.43 7.80
CA ALA A 79 17.75 -23.26 8.27
C ALA A 79 19.08 -22.86 7.62
N TRP A 80 19.06 -22.67 6.29
CA TRP A 80 20.23 -22.24 5.53
C TRP A 80 20.78 -20.89 6.00
N MET A 81 19.91 -19.91 6.29
CA MET A 81 20.31 -18.62 6.86
C MET A 81 20.95 -18.80 8.25
N GLY A 82 20.35 -19.61 9.12
CA GLY A 82 20.86 -19.89 10.46
C GLY A 82 22.25 -20.50 10.46
N GLU A 83 22.54 -21.48 9.57
CA GLU A 83 23.86 -22.08 9.43
C GLU A 83 24.94 -21.10 8.96
N ARG A 84 24.53 -20.01 8.32
CA ARG A 84 25.43 -18.91 7.91
C ARG A 84 25.54 -17.80 8.95
N GLY A 85 25.09 -18.08 10.17
CA GLY A 85 25.24 -17.19 11.31
C GLY A 85 24.28 -16.01 11.31
N VAL A 86 23.17 -16.09 10.54
CA VAL A 86 22.09 -15.11 10.64
C VAL A 86 21.28 -15.38 11.91
N GLN A 87 21.09 -14.37 12.73
CA GLN A 87 20.47 -14.46 14.05
C GLN A 87 19.26 -13.50 14.16
N PRO A 88 18.36 -13.70 15.14
CA PRO A 88 17.31 -12.73 15.43
C PRO A 88 17.87 -11.30 15.60
N GLY A 89 17.20 -10.33 15.00
CA GLY A 89 17.64 -8.93 14.95
C GLY A 89 18.57 -8.57 13.78
N ASP A 90 19.09 -9.55 13.07
CA ASP A 90 19.82 -9.30 11.81
C ASP A 90 18.86 -8.89 10.68
N ARG A 91 19.42 -8.50 9.55
CA ARG A 91 18.70 -8.08 8.36
C ARG A 91 19.12 -8.87 7.14
N VAL A 92 18.15 -9.16 6.26
CA VAL A 92 18.40 -9.68 4.90
C VAL A 92 17.69 -8.79 3.90
N ALA A 93 18.30 -8.53 2.76
CA ALA A 93 17.70 -7.70 1.72
C ALA A 93 17.08 -8.56 0.61
N ILE A 94 15.93 -8.13 0.10
CA ILE A 94 15.28 -8.71 -1.09
C ILE A 94 15.24 -7.65 -2.17
N ALA A 95 16.02 -7.85 -3.23
CA ALA A 95 16.14 -6.97 -4.39
C ALA A 95 15.62 -7.70 -5.63
N MET A 96 14.31 -7.79 -5.80
CA MET A 96 13.68 -8.46 -6.94
C MET A 96 12.25 -7.98 -7.19
N ARG A 97 11.72 -8.37 -8.34
CA ARG A 97 10.31 -8.16 -8.71
C ARG A 97 9.39 -9.13 -7.97
N ASN A 98 8.10 -9.10 -8.30
CA ASN A 98 7.10 -10.00 -7.71
C ASN A 98 7.28 -11.43 -8.21
N TYR A 99 8.08 -12.19 -7.51
CA TYR A 99 8.30 -13.61 -7.73
C TYR A 99 7.88 -14.42 -6.50
N PRO A 100 7.57 -15.72 -6.65
CA PRO A 100 7.30 -16.61 -5.52
C PRO A 100 8.39 -16.57 -4.45
N GLU A 101 9.64 -16.48 -4.85
CA GLU A 101 10.82 -16.43 -3.97
C GLU A 101 10.78 -15.26 -3.00
N TRP A 102 10.17 -14.11 -3.39
CA TRP A 102 9.97 -12.98 -2.47
C TRP A 102 9.28 -13.43 -1.18
N MET A 103 8.13 -14.08 -1.32
CA MET A 103 7.33 -14.51 -0.16
C MET A 103 8.00 -15.64 0.61
N LEU A 104 8.66 -16.56 -0.07
CA LEU A 104 9.40 -17.65 0.58
C LEU A 104 10.53 -17.12 1.47
N ILE A 105 11.31 -16.16 0.97
CA ILE A 105 12.39 -15.50 1.73
C ILE A 105 11.79 -14.67 2.86
N TYR A 106 10.72 -13.92 2.59
CA TYR A 106 10.04 -13.09 3.59
C TYR A 106 9.57 -13.91 4.81
N TRP A 107 8.85 -15.01 4.57
CA TRP A 107 8.37 -15.87 5.65
C TRP A 107 9.51 -16.58 6.36
N ALA A 108 10.56 -17.00 5.64
CA ALA A 108 11.73 -17.62 6.25
C ALA A 108 12.44 -16.68 7.23
N ALA A 109 12.72 -15.44 6.82
CA ALA A 109 13.33 -14.43 7.66
C ALA A 109 12.43 -14.07 8.87
N ALA A 110 11.14 -13.81 8.63
CA ALA A 110 10.16 -13.50 9.68
C ALA A 110 10.06 -14.64 10.72
N CYS A 111 10.15 -15.91 10.28
CA CYS A 111 10.11 -17.06 11.18
C CYS A 111 11.30 -17.19 12.11
N ILE A 112 12.42 -16.59 11.80
CA ILE A 112 13.64 -16.64 12.64
C ILE A 112 13.97 -15.26 13.26
N GLY A 113 13.01 -14.33 13.28
CA GLY A 113 13.18 -13.01 13.90
C GLY A 113 14.19 -12.10 13.18
N VAL A 114 14.32 -12.28 11.87
CA VAL A 114 15.22 -11.50 10.99
C VAL A 114 14.39 -10.52 10.18
N ALA A 115 14.82 -9.27 10.13
CA ALA A 115 14.10 -8.24 9.39
C ALA A 115 14.40 -8.30 7.88
N VAL A 116 13.36 -8.23 7.06
CA VAL A 116 13.48 -8.15 5.61
C VAL A 116 13.59 -6.69 5.18
N VAL A 117 14.68 -6.34 4.52
CA VAL A 117 14.85 -5.06 3.84
C VAL A 117 14.30 -5.16 2.42
N GLY A 118 13.14 -4.57 2.20
CA GLY A 118 12.53 -4.54 0.88
C GLY A 118 13.17 -3.47 0.00
N MET A 119 14.04 -3.88 -0.90
CA MET A 119 14.71 -2.95 -1.83
C MET A 119 13.80 -2.66 -3.03
N ASN A 120 13.65 -1.40 -3.35
CA ASN A 120 12.88 -1.00 -4.51
C ASN A 120 13.54 -1.54 -5.81
N ALA A 121 12.82 -2.42 -6.52
CA ALA A 121 13.34 -3.07 -7.73
C ALA A 121 13.58 -2.10 -8.91
N TRP A 122 13.18 -0.84 -8.82
CA TRP A 122 13.48 0.20 -9.81
C TRP A 122 14.65 1.10 -9.43
N TRP A 123 15.21 0.94 -8.25
CA TRP A 123 16.37 1.73 -7.83
C TRP A 123 17.53 1.59 -8.81
N THR A 124 18.21 2.69 -9.03
CA THR A 124 19.51 2.73 -9.70
C THR A 124 20.60 2.08 -8.83
N ALA A 125 21.76 1.81 -9.40
CA ALA A 125 22.89 1.27 -8.64
C ALA A 125 23.27 2.16 -7.44
N ALA A 126 23.23 3.49 -7.61
CA ALA A 126 23.53 4.45 -6.54
C ALA A 126 22.50 4.41 -5.40
N GLU A 127 21.21 4.29 -5.72
CA GLU A 127 20.14 4.16 -4.71
C GLU A 127 20.22 2.80 -4.00
N MET A 128 20.56 1.72 -4.73
CA MET A 128 20.79 0.41 -4.12
C MET A 128 21.99 0.45 -3.17
N ALA A 129 23.09 1.09 -3.55
CA ALA A 129 24.27 1.25 -2.70
C ALA A 129 23.93 2.01 -1.41
N TYR A 130 23.14 3.08 -1.51
CA TYR A 130 22.64 3.81 -0.34
C TYR A 130 21.83 2.89 0.59
N GLY A 131 20.83 2.17 0.06
CA GLY A 131 19.97 1.30 0.86
C GLY A 131 20.74 0.15 1.53
N LEU A 132 21.73 -0.43 0.85
CA LEU A 132 22.60 -1.47 1.41
C LEU A 132 23.51 -0.94 2.51
N ALA A 133 24.10 0.25 2.30
CA ALA A 133 24.96 0.89 3.31
C ALA A 133 24.17 1.29 4.56
N ASP A 134 22.92 1.76 4.39
CA ASP A 134 22.04 2.14 5.50
C ASP A 134 21.52 0.93 6.27
N ALA A 135 21.01 -0.08 5.57
CA ALA A 135 20.40 -1.26 6.20
C ALA A 135 21.40 -2.32 6.66
N GLN A 136 22.60 -2.40 6.06
CA GLN A 136 23.66 -3.37 6.36
C GLN A 136 23.14 -4.83 6.48
N PRO A 137 22.52 -5.39 5.43
CA PRO A 137 22.02 -6.76 5.48
C PRO A 137 23.15 -7.78 5.47
N LYS A 138 22.97 -8.93 6.13
CA LYS A 138 23.94 -10.06 6.05
C LYS A 138 23.84 -10.82 4.74
N ILE A 139 22.67 -10.86 4.13
CA ILE A 139 22.41 -11.56 2.87
C ILE A 139 21.59 -10.65 1.97
N VAL A 140 21.93 -10.65 0.68
CA VAL A 140 21.16 -9.98 -0.37
C VAL A 140 20.64 -11.04 -1.35
N PHE A 141 19.33 -11.20 -1.41
CA PHE A 141 18.66 -12.01 -2.42
C PHE A 141 18.30 -11.12 -3.61
N ALA A 142 18.87 -11.37 -4.77
CA ALA A 142 18.66 -10.50 -5.93
C ALA A 142 18.35 -11.31 -7.20
N ASP A 143 17.43 -10.79 -8.03
CA ASP A 143 17.20 -11.35 -9.36
C ASP A 143 18.26 -10.85 -10.38
N ALA A 144 18.26 -11.45 -11.57
CA ALA A 144 19.27 -11.18 -12.58
C ALA A 144 19.42 -9.70 -12.94
N GLU A 145 18.32 -8.93 -13.04
CA GLU A 145 18.38 -7.50 -13.37
C GLU A 145 18.98 -6.67 -12.21
N ARG A 146 18.68 -7.03 -10.96
CA ARG A 146 19.24 -6.33 -9.78
C ARG A 146 20.69 -6.74 -9.55
N ILE A 147 21.06 -7.98 -9.84
CA ILE A 147 22.48 -8.42 -9.84
C ILE A 147 23.30 -7.57 -10.81
N ALA A 148 22.83 -7.33 -12.03
CA ALA A 148 23.53 -6.48 -12.99
C ALA A 148 23.80 -5.07 -12.44
N ARG A 149 22.81 -4.49 -11.69
CA ARG A 149 23.02 -3.19 -11.02
C ARG A 149 24.00 -3.26 -9.85
N LEU A 150 24.04 -4.38 -9.11
CA LEU A 150 25.04 -4.58 -8.05
C LEU A 150 26.47 -4.64 -8.61
N GLU A 151 26.64 -5.16 -9.84
CA GLU A 151 27.92 -5.23 -10.53
C GLU A 151 28.40 -3.86 -11.06
N GLU A 152 27.52 -2.88 -11.28
CA GLU A 152 27.87 -1.53 -11.70
C GLU A 152 28.71 -0.77 -10.66
N GLN A 153 28.61 -1.11 -9.36
CA GLN A 153 29.38 -0.50 -8.27
C GLN A 153 30.03 -1.58 -7.39
N PRO A 154 31.22 -2.04 -7.76
CA PRO A 154 31.95 -3.03 -6.95
C PRO A 154 32.13 -2.59 -5.50
N GLY A 155 31.87 -3.52 -4.58
CA GLY A 155 32.00 -3.29 -3.13
C GLY A 155 30.73 -2.80 -2.42
N MET A 156 29.62 -2.51 -3.14
CA MET A 156 28.37 -2.08 -2.47
C MET A 156 27.74 -3.16 -1.58
N LEU A 157 28.04 -4.43 -1.82
CA LEU A 157 27.60 -5.54 -0.95
C LEU A 157 28.31 -5.56 0.39
N GLY A 158 29.50 -4.94 0.51
CA GLY A 158 30.33 -5.06 1.71
C GLY A 158 30.64 -6.52 2.03
N GLU A 159 30.28 -6.98 3.24
CA GLU A 159 30.42 -8.36 3.70
C GLU A 159 29.16 -9.22 3.45
N ALA A 160 28.11 -8.68 2.86
CA ALA A 160 26.87 -9.40 2.62
C ALA A 160 27.05 -10.51 1.59
N LEU A 161 26.50 -11.68 1.89
CA LEU A 161 26.41 -12.78 0.92
C LEU A 161 25.39 -12.45 -0.16
N LEU A 162 25.73 -12.71 -1.43
CA LEU A 162 24.80 -12.59 -2.53
C LEU A 162 24.17 -13.95 -2.85
N VAL A 163 22.84 -14.00 -2.90
CA VAL A 163 22.06 -15.13 -3.41
C VAL A 163 21.42 -14.72 -4.74
N ALA A 164 21.79 -15.43 -5.80
CA ALA A 164 21.27 -15.21 -7.14
C ALA A 164 19.94 -15.96 -7.33
N VAL A 165 18.86 -15.17 -7.49
CA VAL A 165 17.50 -15.66 -7.70
C VAL A 165 17.15 -15.46 -9.17
N ARG A 166 16.61 -16.49 -9.82
CA ARG A 166 16.18 -16.45 -11.25
C ARG A 166 17.26 -15.91 -12.20
N ALA A 167 18.52 -16.15 -11.89
CA ALA A 167 19.66 -15.91 -12.78
C ALA A 167 20.03 -17.21 -13.48
N GLU A 168 20.27 -17.15 -14.79
CA GLU A 168 20.70 -18.34 -15.56
C GLU A 168 22.03 -18.91 -15.04
N THR A 169 22.95 -18.01 -14.71
CA THR A 169 24.21 -18.32 -14.05
C THR A 169 24.41 -17.39 -12.87
N ALA A 170 24.76 -17.94 -11.71
CA ALA A 170 25.16 -17.13 -10.57
C ALA A 170 26.50 -16.44 -10.85
N PRO A 171 26.67 -15.14 -10.52
CA PRO A 171 27.96 -14.48 -10.58
C PRO A 171 29.03 -15.18 -9.73
N GLN A 172 30.29 -14.94 -10.04
CA GLN A 172 31.38 -15.49 -9.22
C GLN A 172 31.25 -15.05 -7.74
N GLY A 173 31.23 -16.03 -6.85
CA GLY A 173 31.06 -15.80 -5.41
C GLY A 173 29.61 -15.67 -4.94
N ALA A 174 28.63 -15.60 -5.83
CA ALA A 174 27.23 -15.67 -5.46
C ALA A 174 26.75 -17.11 -5.31
N ILE A 175 25.79 -17.30 -4.41
CA ILE A 175 25.15 -18.60 -4.14
C ILE A 175 23.90 -18.72 -5.01
N ALA A 176 23.70 -19.84 -5.66
CA ALA A 176 22.50 -20.05 -6.46
C ALA A 176 21.27 -20.34 -5.58
N TRP A 177 20.11 -19.75 -5.90
CA TRP A 177 18.84 -19.98 -5.17
C TRP A 177 18.53 -21.46 -4.95
N ARG A 178 18.80 -22.33 -5.96
CA ARG A 178 18.57 -23.78 -5.84
C ARG A 178 19.36 -24.44 -4.70
N GLU A 179 20.51 -23.90 -4.31
CA GLU A 179 21.31 -24.40 -3.19
C GLU A 179 20.68 -24.02 -1.85
N VAL A 180 20.06 -22.84 -1.78
CA VAL A 180 19.36 -22.34 -0.59
C VAL A 180 18.09 -23.16 -0.34
N VAL A 181 17.25 -23.31 -1.36
CA VAL A 181 15.99 -24.04 -1.24
C VAL A 181 16.18 -25.56 -1.17
N GLY A 182 17.26 -26.09 -1.70
CA GLY A 182 17.64 -27.50 -1.65
C GLY A 182 18.42 -27.90 -0.39
N HIS A 183 18.59 -27.01 0.57
CA HIS A 183 19.26 -27.30 1.84
C HIS A 183 18.49 -28.31 2.70
N GLU A 184 17.15 -28.33 2.58
CA GLU A 184 16.23 -29.30 3.23
C GLU A 184 16.32 -29.36 4.77
N GLY A 185 16.75 -28.28 5.41
CA GLY A 185 16.80 -28.17 6.87
C GLY A 185 15.42 -27.91 7.50
N PRO A 186 15.22 -28.31 8.78
CA PRO A 186 13.99 -28.00 9.50
C PRO A 186 13.91 -26.51 9.84
N LEU A 187 12.68 -26.00 9.99
CA LEU A 187 12.47 -24.64 10.46
C LEU A 187 13.06 -24.48 11.87
N PRO A 188 14.02 -23.55 12.09
CA PRO A 188 14.59 -23.32 13.41
C PRO A 188 13.55 -22.94 14.45
N ASP A 189 13.66 -23.48 15.65
CA ASP A 189 12.81 -23.12 16.79
C ASP A 189 13.40 -21.90 17.50
N VAL A 190 12.82 -20.74 17.20
CA VAL A 190 13.28 -19.44 17.69
C VAL A 190 12.12 -18.69 18.32
N ALA A 191 12.34 -18.12 19.50
CA ALA A 191 11.39 -17.16 20.07
C ALA A 191 11.49 -15.83 19.29
N VAL A 192 10.36 -15.36 18.80
CA VAL A 192 10.28 -14.11 18.03
C VAL A 192 9.53 -13.06 18.85
N ASP A 193 10.23 -11.99 19.19
CA ASP A 193 9.67 -10.85 19.91
C ASP A 193 8.63 -10.12 19.03
N PRO A 194 7.39 -9.89 19.50
CA PRO A 194 6.40 -9.10 18.79
C PRO A 194 6.87 -7.69 18.38
N ASP A 195 7.75 -7.08 19.15
CA ASP A 195 8.23 -5.72 18.93
C ASP A 195 9.57 -5.64 18.19
N ALA A 196 10.12 -6.80 17.79
CA ALA A 196 11.24 -6.86 16.85
C ALA A 196 10.80 -6.44 15.44
N ASP A 197 11.74 -5.91 14.67
CA ASP A 197 11.51 -5.57 13.27
C ASP A 197 11.26 -6.84 12.44
N VAL A 198 10.20 -6.84 11.65
CA VAL A 198 9.94 -7.91 10.66
C VAL A 198 10.29 -7.48 9.26
N CYS A 199 10.10 -6.20 8.94
CA CYS A 199 10.54 -5.65 7.66
C CYS A 199 10.89 -4.16 7.77
N ILE A 200 11.75 -3.72 6.85
CA ILE A 200 12.16 -2.35 6.68
C ILE A 200 11.86 -1.97 5.24
N PHE A 201 10.90 -1.06 5.06
CA PHE A 201 10.52 -0.56 3.74
C PHE A 201 10.91 0.89 3.59
N TYR A 202 11.60 1.19 2.48
CA TYR A 202 12.06 2.54 2.20
C TYR A 202 10.96 3.41 1.61
N THR A 203 10.74 4.57 2.24
CA THR A 203 9.80 5.58 1.74
C THR A 203 10.55 6.67 0.99
N SER A 204 9.93 7.21 -0.05
CA SER A 204 10.47 8.37 -0.77
C SER A 204 10.39 9.59 0.15
N GLY A 205 11.47 9.87 0.86
CA GLY A 205 11.59 11.06 1.70
C GLY A 205 11.50 12.34 0.87
N THR A 206 10.98 13.41 1.49
CA THR A 206 10.89 14.74 0.85
C THR A 206 12.23 15.48 0.81
N THR A 207 13.23 14.97 1.54
CA THR A 207 14.52 15.61 1.81
C THR A 207 15.69 15.00 1.03
N GLY A 208 15.44 14.20 -0.01
CA GLY A 208 16.47 13.67 -0.91
C GLY A 208 16.63 12.15 -0.85
N PHE A 209 17.12 11.57 0.25
CA PHE A 209 17.30 10.12 0.35
C PHE A 209 16.10 9.41 0.99
N PRO A 210 15.74 8.18 0.53
CA PRO A 210 14.69 7.38 1.15
C PRO A 210 14.99 7.06 2.61
N LYS A 211 13.95 6.98 3.45
CA LYS A 211 14.05 6.58 4.86
C LYS A 211 13.52 5.16 5.02
N GLY A 212 14.26 4.29 5.70
CA GLY A 212 13.84 2.92 5.99
C GLY A 212 12.92 2.87 7.21
N ALA A 213 11.63 2.72 6.99
CA ALA A 213 10.64 2.58 8.06
C ALA A 213 10.74 1.17 8.68
N GLN A 214 10.81 1.10 10.01
CA GLN A 214 10.94 -0.16 10.77
C GLN A 214 9.56 -0.66 11.21
N LEU A 215 9.06 -1.69 10.53
CA LEU A 215 7.79 -2.32 10.82
C LEU A 215 8.02 -3.53 11.72
N THR A 216 7.32 -3.57 12.87
CA THR A 216 7.44 -4.67 13.82
C THR A 216 6.50 -5.82 13.50
N HIS A 217 6.74 -7.00 14.07
CA HIS A 217 5.81 -8.11 13.98
C HIS A 217 4.43 -7.71 14.51
N ARG A 218 4.36 -7.01 15.64
CA ARG A 218 3.10 -6.51 16.24
C ARG A 218 2.39 -5.55 15.29
N SER A 219 3.08 -4.57 14.73
CA SER A 219 2.46 -3.55 13.87
C SER A 219 1.87 -4.18 12.60
N CYS A 220 2.58 -5.14 12.00
CA CYS A 220 2.10 -5.86 10.81
C CYS A 220 0.91 -6.79 11.12
N ILE A 221 0.92 -7.47 12.26
CA ILE A 221 -0.21 -8.33 12.68
C ILE A 221 -1.45 -7.48 13.01
N ASN A 222 -1.29 -6.33 13.70
CA ASN A 222 -2.43 -5.44 13.94
C ASN A 222 -3.00 -4.85 12.64
N ASN A 223 -2.15 -4.55 11.65
CA ASN A 223 -2.63 -4.18 10.31
C ASN A 223 -3.43 -5.31 9.66
N LEU A 224 -2.96 -6.56 9.71
CA LEU A 224 -3.72 -7.72 9.21
C LEU A 224 -5.09 -7.80 9.90
N MET A 225 -5.13 -7.70 11.22
CA MET A 225 -6.39 -7.76 11.98
C MET A 225 -7.33 -6.60 11.62
N ASN A 226 -6.80 -5.38 11.38
CA ASN A 226 -7.59 -4.25 10.89
C ASN A 226 -8.23 -4.54 9.53
N MET A 227 -7.52 -5.19 8.62
CA MET A 227 -8.05 -5.56 7.31
C MET A 227 -9.15 -6.64 7.42
N LEU A 228 -8.92 -7.67 8.23
CA LEU A 228 -9.92 -8.71 8.50
C LEU A 228 -11.16 -8.12 9.17
N PHE A 229 -10.98 -7.24 10.15
CA PHE A 229 -12.05 -6.50 10.79
C PHE A 229 -12.86 -5.68 9.78
N SER A 230 -12.19 -4.90 8.93
CA SER A 230 -12.87 -4.08 7.91
C SER A 230 -13.77 -4.91 6.99
N GLY A 231 -13.28 -6.05 6.52
CA GLY A 231 -14.09 -6.97 5.71
C GLY A 231 -15.30 -7.50 6.47
N GLN A 232 -15.10 -7.93 7.71
CA GLN A 232 -16.15 -8.55 8.51
C GLN A 232 -17.22 -7.54 8.97
N VAL A 233 -16.82 -6.35 9.40
CA VAL A 233 -17.77 -5.32 9.87
C VAL A 233 -18.68 -4.85 8.74
N GLN A 234 -18.13 -4.64 7.54
CA GLN A 234 -18.91 -4.22 6.38
C GLN A 234 -19.87 -5.32 5.91
N THR A 235 -19.40 -6.58 5.88
CA THR A 235 -20.23 -7.73 5.55
C THR A 235 -21.39 -7.85 6.53
N LEU A 236 -21.14 -7.82 7.84
CA LEU A 236 -22.17 -7.94 8.87
C LEU A 236 -23.18 -6.78 8.80
N ALA A 237 -22.72 -5.56 8.60
CA ALA A 237 -23.58 -4.39 8.44
C ALA A 237 -24.48 -4.51 7.22
N THR A 238 -23.93 -4.93 6.08
CA THR A 238 -24.71 -5.12 4.83
C THR A 238 -25.74 -6.24 4.98
N GLN A 239 -25.38 -7.36 5.59
CA GLN A 239 -26.31 -8.47 5.86
C GLN A 239 -27.50 -8.04 6.72
N ARG A 240 -27.25 -7.27 7.78
CA ARG A 240 -28.31 -6.73 8.64
C ARG A 240 -29.22 -5.75 7.93
N ALA A 241 -28.62 -4.92 7.10
CA ALA A 241 -29.32 -3.90 6.36
C ALA A 241 -30.22 -4.46 5.24
N THR A 242 -29.75 -5.52 4.58
CA THR A 242 -30.45 -6.15 3.45
C THR A 242 -31.32 -7.34 3.85
N GLY A 243 -31.12 -7.91 5.04
CA GLY A 243 -31.74 -9.16 5.47
C GLY A 243 -31.21 -10.41 4.74
N VAL A 244 -30.19 -10.25 3.90
CA VAL A 244 -29.57 -11.36 3.16
C VAL A 244 -28.41 -11.94 3.99
N ALA A 245 -28.64 -13.09 4.64
CA ALA A 245 -27.58 -13.83 5.32
C ALA A 245 -26.88 -14.77 4.32
N PRO A 246 -25.55 -14.97 4.47
CA PRO A 246 -24.87 -16.02 3.71
C PRO A 246 -25.43 -17.39 4.09
N ASP A 247 -25.37 -18.32 3.14
CA ASP A 247 -25.69 -19.72 3.43
C ASP A 247 -24.74 -20.27 4.51
N PRO A 248 -25.24 -20.62 5.71
CA PRO A 248 -24.37 -21.10 6.79
C PRO A 248 -23.74 -22.46 6.49
N THR A 249 -24.19 -23.15 5.45
CA THR A 249 -23.65 -24.46 5.02
C THR A 249 -22.60 -24.32 3.92
N ALA A 250 -22.50 -23.16 3.27
CA ALA A 250 -21.49 -22.90 2.27
C ALA A 250 -20.11 -22.72 2.94
N PRO A 251 -19.07 -23.41 2.47
CA PRO A 251 -17.72 -23.14 2.97
C PRO A 251 -17.33 -21.69 2.68
N PRO A 252 -16.59 -21.02 3.59
CA PRO A 252 -16.11 -19.68 3.30
C PRO A 252 -15.26 -19.68 2.02
N PRO A 253 -15.41 -18.66 1.17
CA PRO A 253 -14.65 -18.60 -0.06
C PRO A 253 -13.15 -18.50 0.24
N VAL A 254 -12.35 -19.29 -0.48
CA VAL A 254 -10.89 -19.23 -0.39
C VAL A 254 -10.41 -18.02 -1.18
N PRO A 255 -9.73 -17.04 -0.57
CA PRO A 255 -9.32 -15.83 -1.26
C PRO A 255 -8.41 -16.11 -2.45
N VAL A 256 -8.64 -15.43 -3.58
CA VAL A 256 -7.74 -15.42 -4.73
C VAL A 256 -7.42 -13.97 -5.06
N THR A 257 -6.19 -13.56 -4.82
CA THR A 257 -5.77 -12.15 -4.94
C THR A 257 -4.76 -11.99 -6.06
N LEU A 258 -5.03 -11.05 -6.97
CA LEU A 258 -4.06 -10.62 -7.98
C LEU A 258 -3.13 -9.55 -7.37
N VAL A 259 -1.84 -9.87 -7.29
CA VAL A 259 -0.82 -8.96 -6.75
C VAL A 259 -0.25 -8.11 -7.89
N THR A 260 -0.72 -6.88 -7.98
CA THR A 260 -0.42 -5.93 -9.06
C THR A 260 0.67 -4.93 -8.68
N THR A 261 0.78 -4.61 -7.39
CA THR A 261 1.76 -3.68 -6.84
C THR A 261 3.00 -4.42 -6.30
N PRO A 262 4.15 -3.71 -6.16
CA PRO A 262 5.38 -4.37 -5.74
C PRO A 262 5.34 -4.90 -4.30
N LEU A 263 5.89 -6.09 -4.07
CA LEU A 263 5.98 -6.72 -2.75
C LEU A 263 6.93 -5.99 -1.78
N PHE A 264 7.83 -5.13 -2.26
CA PHE A 264 8.62 -4.25 -1.39
C PHE A 264 7.86 -3.01 -0.87
N HIS A 265 6.54 -2.99 -1.03
CA HIS A 265 5.63 -1.98 -0.47
C HIS A 265 4.56 -2.63 0.41
N VAL A 266 4.14 -1.92 1.46
CA VAL A 266 3.10 -2.37 2.40
C VAL A 266 1.79 -2.74 1.71
N THR A 267 1.43 -2.08 0.61
CA THR A 267 0.19 -2.37 -0.13
C THR A 267 0.15 -3.81 -0.62
N ALA A 268 1.22 -4.31 -1.24
CA ALA A 268 1.26 -5.70 -1.68
C ALA A 268 1.63 -6.65 -0.53
N ASN A 269 2.71 -6.37 0.21
CA ASN A 269 3.22 -7.29 1.21
C ASN A 269 2.29 -7.39 2.44
N ASN A 270 2.00 -6.25 3.08
CA ASN A 270 1.28 -6.25 4.35
C ASN A 270 -0.25 -6.29 4.18
N CYS A 271 -0.77 -5.67 3.09
CA CYS A 271 -2.21 -5.65 2.88
C CYS A 271 -2.67 -6.84 2.03
N ALA A 272 -2.15 -7.03 0.82
CA ALA A 272 -2.62 -8.12 -0.04
C ALA A 272 -2.10 -9.49 0.42
N ALA A 273 -0.77 -9.64 0.62
CA ALA A 273 -0.18 -10.94 0.89
C ALA A 273 -0.56 -11.50 2.26
N TYR A 274 -0.53 -10.71 3.33
CA TYR A 274 -0.88 -11.19 4.66
C TYR A 274 -2.34 -11.65 4.74
N ALA A 275 -3.28 -10.85 4.25
CA ALA A 275 -4.69 -11.18 4.29
C ALA A 275 -5.00 -12.44 3.48
N THR A 276 -4.42 -12.57 2.28
CA THR A 276 -4.57 -13.77 1.44
C THR A 276 -3.98 -15.00 2.13
N THR A 277 -2.78 -14.88 2.69
CA THR A 277 -2.09 -15.98 3.38
C THR A 277 -2.86 -16.43 4.62
N ALA A 278 -3.36 -15.51 5.45
CA ALA A 278 -4.17 -15.81 6.63
C ALA A 278 -5.44 -16.58 6.29
N GLY A 279 -6.06 -16.28 5.15
CA GLY A 279 -7.26 -16.96 4.65
C GLY A 279 -7.00 -18.29 3.93
N GLY A 280 -5.76 -18.77 3.88
CA GLY A 280 -5.38 -19.97 3.10
C GLY A 280 -5.62 -19.79 1.60
N GLY A 281 -5.50 -18.56 1.14
CA GLY A 281 -5.80 -18.14 -0.21
C GLY A 281 -4.63 -18.25 -1.17
N LYS A 282 -4.92 -17.98 -2.44
CA LYS A 282 -3.98 -18.05 -3.57
C LYS A 282 -3.57 -16.65 -4.00
N MET A 283 -2.26 -16.41 -4.05
CA MET A 283 -1.67 -15.18 -4.61
C MET A 283 -1.26 -15.42 -6.06
N VAL A 284 -1.85 -14.67 -6.97
CA VAL A 284 -1.47 -14.64 -8.38
C VAL A 284 -0.54 -13.45 -8.60
N LEU A 285 0.71 -13.71 -8.94
CA LEU A 285 1.76 -12.70 -9.00
C LEU A 285 1.93 -12.19 -10.43
N MET A 286 2.02 -10.87 -10.60
CA MET A 286 2.39 -10.23 -11.86
C MET A 286 3.78 -9.61 -11.76
N TYR A 287 4.65 -9.87 -12.75
CA TYR A 287 5.96 -9.24 -12.86
C TYR A 287 5.87 -7.72 -13.01
N ARG A 288 4.93 -7.26 -13.84
CA ARG A 288 4.57 -5.87 -14.07
C ARG A 288 3.09 -5.78 -14.43
N TRP A 289 2.51 -4.62 -14.15
CA TRP A 289 1.12 -4.38 -14.51
C TRP A 289 0.93 -4.37 -16.04
N ASP A 290 -0.10 -5.08 -16.48
CA ASP A 290 -0.69 -5.05 -17.81
C ASP A 290 -2.16 -5.44 -17.69
N ALA A 291 -3.06 -4.54 -18.11
CA ALA A 291 -4.50 -4.75 -17.92
C ALA A 291 -5.06 -5.93 -18.71
N GLY A 292 -4.53 -6.20 -19.90
CA GLY A 292 -4.94 -7.35 -20.71
C GLY A 292 -4.50 -8.69 -20.08
N GLU A 293 -3.27 -8.75 -19.56
CA GLU A 293 -2.80 -9.92 -18.82
C GLU A 293 -3.58 -10.09 -17.50
N ALA A 294 -3.91 -8.99 -16.81
CA ALA A 294 -4.75 -9.05 -15.62
C ALA A 294 -6.11 -9.68 -15.89
N LEU A 295 -6.77 -9.34 -17.01
CA LEU A 295 -8.04 -9.97 -17.43
C LEU A 295 -7.90 -11.47 -17.68
N ARG A 296 -6.83 -11.91 -18.37
CA ARG A 296 -6.55 -13.34 -18.59
C ARG A 296 -6.32 -14.08 -17.27
N LEU A 297 -5.59 -13.48 -16.33
CA LEU A 297 -5.35 -14.06 -15.01
C LEU A 297 -6.62 -14.11 -14.16
N ILE A 298 -7.47 -13.09 -14.22
CA ILE A 298 -8.76 -13.05 -13.52
C ILE A 298 -9.62 -14.23 -13.95
N GLU A 299 -9.76 -14.45 -15.26
CA GLU A 299 -10.52 -15.57 -15.81
C GLU A 299 -9.89 -16.91 -15.47
N ARG A 300 -8.60 -17.10 -15.77
CA ARG A 300 -7.88 -18.37 -15.60
C ARG A 300 -7.80 -18.81 -14.15
N GLU A 301 -7.47 -17.92 -13.26
CA GLU A 301 -7.22 -18.20 -11.84
C GLU A 301 -8.43 -17.96 -10.93
N ARG A 302 -9.55 -17.47 -11.51
CA ARG A 302 -10.77 -17.11 -10.76
C ARG A 302 -10.47 -16.08 -9.65
N VAL A 303 -9.74 -15.02 -10.03
CA VAL A 303 -9.36 -13.94 -9.09
C VAL A 303 -10.59 -13.28 -8.49
N MET A 304 -10.58 -13.13 -7.17
CA MET A 304 -11.69 -12.53 -6.41
C MET A 304 -11.42 -11.07 -6.05
N SER A 305 -10.15 -10.68 -5.93
CA SER A 305 -9.77 -9.33 -5.52
C SER A 305 -8.62 -8.79 -6.36
N VAL A 306 -8.82 -7.58 -6.88
CA VAL A 306 -7.78 -6.79 -7.55
C VAL A 306 -7.64 -5.48 -6.80
N SER A 307 -6.47 -5.27 -6.19
CA SER A 307 -6.14 -4.05 -5.48
C SER A 307 -4.82 -3.48 -5.99
N GLY A 308 -4.83 -2.20 -6.36
CA GLY A 308 -3.66 -1.53 -6.90
C GLY A 308 -3.77 -0.02 -6.71
N VAL A 309 -3.09 0.74 -7.56
CA VAL A 309 -3.28 2.19 -7.64
C VAL A 309 -4.46 2.53 -8.56
N PRO A 310 -5.09 3.71 -8.43
CA PRO A 310 -6.32 4.05 -9.17
C PRO A 310 -6.22 3.87 -10.68
N VAL A 311 -5.05 4.15 -11.27
CA VAL A 311 -4.84 3.96 -12.71
C VAL A 311 -5.01 2.49 -13.13
N MET A 312 -4.58 1.54 -12.32
CA MET A 312 -4.72 0.11 -12.61
C MET A 312 -6.20 -0.32 -12.62
N ALA A 313 -6.98 0.14 -11.64
CA ALA A 313 -8.41 -0.11 -11.62
C ALA A 313 -9.11 0.52 -12.83
N ARG A 314 -8.72 1.74 -13.21
CA ARG A 314 -9.27 2.44 -14.38
C ARG A 314 -8.95 1.68 -15.66
N GLU A 315 -7.68 1.33 -15.90
CA GLU A 315 -7.25 0.59 -17.09
C GLU A 315 -7.94 -0.78 -17.19
N LEU A 316 -8.15 -1.46 -16.06
CA LEU A 316 -8.86 -2.73 -16.03
C LEU A 316 -10.31 -2.58 -16.50
N VAL A 317 -11.08 -1.68 -15.86
CA VAL A 317 -12.52 -1.56 -16.14
C VAL A 317 -12.84 -0.84 -17.45
N THR A 318 -11.86 -0.16 -18.06
CA THR A 318 -12.00 0.48 -19.37
C THR A 318 -11.34 -0.30 -20.50
N HIS A 319 -10.74 -1.48 -20.21
CA HIS A 319 -10.05 -2.25 -21.23
C HIS A 319 -11.01 -2.71 -22.34
N PRO A 320 -10.65 -2.59 -23.62
CA PRO A 320 -11.54 -2.97 -24.73
C PRO A 320 -12.04 -4.41 -24.68
N ASP A 321 -11.22 -5.30 -24.13
CA ASP A 321 -11.54 -6.73 -24.03
C ASP A 321 -12.19 -7.11 -22.71
N PHE A 322 -12.51 -6.15 -21.80
CA PHE A 322 -13.12 -6.46 -20.50
C PHE A 322 -14.34 -7.37 -20.62
N ALA A 323 -15.26 -7.04 -21.53
CA ALA A 323 -16.50 -7.81 -21.78
C ALA A 323 -16.28 -9.18 -22.46
N ARG A 324 -15.04 -9.48 -22.92
CA ARG A 324 -14.70 -10.76 -23.54
C ARG A 324 -14.17 -11.79 -22.57
N HIS A 325 -13.80 -11.34 -21.35
CA HIS A 325 -13.28 -12.20 -20.29
C HIS A 325 -14.33 -12.50 -19.22
N ASP A 326 -14.29 -13.70 -18.67
CA ASP A 326 -15.12 -14.06 -17.52
C ASP A 326 -14.55 -13.45 -16.23
N THR A 327 -15.11 -12.30 -15.85
CA THR A 327 -14.77 -11.58 -14.63
C THR A 327 -15.74 -11.87 -13.48
N SER A 328 -16.62 -12.88 -13.60
CA SER A 328 -17.67 -13.20 -12.62
C SER A 328 -17.15 -13.61 -11.24
N SER A 329 -15.88 -13.96 -11.13
CA SER A 329 -15.21 -14.28 -9.86
C SER A 329 -14.84 -13.03 -9.03
N LEU A 330 -14.78 -11.86 -9.65
CA LEU A 330 -14.43 -10.63 -8.94
C LEU A 330 -15.48 -10.25 -7.90
N LEU A 331 -15.05 -10.05 -6.67
CA LEU A 331 -15.86 -9.56 -5.55
C LEU A 331 -15.44 -8.16 -5.12
N ALA A 332 -14.18 -7.79 -5.36
CA ALA A 332 -13.63 -6.50 -4.98
C ALA A 332 -12.67 -5.97 -6.06
N VAL A 333 -12.89 -4.75 -6.47
CA VAL A 333 -11.98 -3.97 -7.32
C VAL A 333 -11.76 -2.62 -6.66
N GLY A 334 -10.51 -2.27 -6.44
CA GLY A 334 -10.22 -1.02 -5.76
C GLY A 334 -8.73 -0.78 -5.62
N GLY A 335 -8.37 -0.10 -4.55
CA GLY A 335 -6.97 0.16 -4.33
C GLY A 335 -6.67 1.12 -3.19
N GLY A 336 -5.38 1.39 -3.09
CA GLY A 336 -4.81 2.30 -2.12
C GLY A 336 -3.58 3.00 -2.70
N GLY A 337 -2.85 3.72 -1.85
CA GLY A 337 -1.67 4.47 -2.27
C GLY A 337 -1.96 5.81 -2.94
N ALA A 338 -3.16 6.01 -3.47
CA ALA A 338 -3.73 7.28 -3.91
C ALA A 338 -5.25 7.22 -3.80
N GLN A 339 -5.91 8.38 -3.81
CA GLN A 339 -7.36 8.47 -3.73
C GLN A 339 -8.02 7.93 -5.02
N LEU A 340 -9.06 7.09 -4.87
CA LEU A 340 -9.96 6.77 -5.97
C LEU A 340 -10.93 7.96 -6.16
N HIS A 341 -10.89 8.57 -7.31
CA HIS A 341 -11.83 9.65 -7.63
C HIS A 341 -13.28 9.12 -7.73
N PRO A 342 -14.29 9.90 -7.35
CA PRO A 342 -15.71 9.48 -7.34
C PRO A 342 -16.20 8.93 -8.67
N ASP A 343 -15.73 9.46 -9.81
CA ASP A 343 -16.07 8.96 -11.15
C ASP A 343 -15.60 7.51 -11.35
N LEU A 344 -14.42 7.16 -10.83
CA LEU A 344 -13.88 5.81 -10.92
C LEU A 344 -14.65 4.84 -10.00
N VAL A 345 -15.05 5.29 -8.81
CA VAL A 345 -15.89 4.49 -7.89
C VAL A 345 -17.21 4.13 -8.59
N ALA A 346 -17.90 5.12 -9.18
CA ALA A 346 -19.13 4.91 -9.93
C ALA A 346 -18.90 3.99 -11.15
N LYS A 347 -17.79 4.16 -11.86
CA LYS A 347 -17.45 3.34 -13.03
C LYS A 347 -17.20 1.87 -12.66
N ILE A 348 -16.48 1.59 -11.57
CA ILE A 348 -16.28 0.22 -11.07
C ILE A 348 -17.63 -0.42 -10.74
N ASP A 349 -18.47 0.28 -9.98
CA ASP A 349 -19.79 -0.20 -9.56
C ASP A 349 -20.73 -0.52 -10.73
N GLN A 350 -20.67 0.28 -11.79
CA GLN A 350 -21.47 0.08 -13.01
C GLN A 350 -20.93 -1.00 -13.95
N THR A 351 -19.60 -1.16 -14.02
CA THR A 351 -18.95 -2.05 -14.99
C THR A 351 -18.82 -3.47 -14.46
N VAL A 352 -18.47 -3.62 -13.18
CA VAL A 352 -18.23 -4.94 -12.57
C VAL A 352 -19.39 -5.30 -11.66
N THR A 353 -20.44 -5.90 -12.25
CA THR A 353 -21.71 -6.17 -11.52
C THR A 353 -21.58 -7.15 -10.36
N THR A 354 -20.52 -7.96 -10.33
CA THR A 354 -20.24 -8.95 -9.26
C THR A 354 -19.34 -8.39 -8.17
N ALA A 355 -18.58 -7.32 -8.46
CA ALA A 355 -17.64 -6.72 -7.52
C ALA A 355 -18.13 -5.37 -6.99
N ARG A 356 -17.65 -5.03 -5.81
CA ARG A 356 -17.89 -3.72 -5.22
C ARG A 356 -16.60 -2.91 -5.15
N PRO A 357 -16.67 -1.58 -5.34
CA PRO A 357 -15.51 -0.71 -5.15
C PRO A 357 -15.09 -0.70 -3.69
N ASN A 358 -13.78 -0.64 -3.46
CA ASN A 358 -13.21 -0.48 -2.13
C ASN A 358 -11.96 0.41 -2.17
N THR A 359 -11.64 1.01 -1.03
CA THR A 359 -10.38 1.72 -0.85
C THR A 359 -9.92 1.63 0.60
N GLY A 360 -8.62 1.82 0.81
CA GLY A 360 -8.01 2.01 2.11
C GLY A 360 -6.99 3.14 2.05
N TYR A 361 -6.94 3.94 3.09
CA TYR A 361 -5.90 4.94 3.29
C TYR A 361 -4.95 4.46 4.37
N GLY A 362 -3.68 4.66 4.11
CA GLY A 362 -2.59 4.37 5.02
C GLY A 362 -1.24 4.63 4.37
N MET A 363 -0.19 4.32 5.08
CA MET A 363 1.17 4.60 4.67
C MET A 363 2.13 3.54 5.20
N THR A 364 3.37 3.56 4.74
CA THR A 364 4.39 2.64 5.24
C THR A 364 4.54 2.78 6.75
N GLU A 365 4.48 3.99 7.24
CA GLU A 365 4.61 4.37 8.66
C GLU A 365 3.45 3.89 9.54
N THR A 366 2.38 3.35 8.95
CA THR A 366 1.27 2.68 9.67
C THR A 366 1.18 1.18 9.39
N SER A 367 2.24 0.61 8.84
CA SER A 367 2.35 -0.80 8.45
C SER A 367 1.29 -1.27 7.45
N GLY A 368 0.49 -0.36 6.92
CA GLY A 368 -0.62 -0.59 6.00
C GLY A 368 -1.75 0.41 6.20
N ILE A 369 -2.97 -0.07 6.43
CA ILE A 369 -4.18 0.77 6.46
C ILE A 369 -4.38 1.49 7.80
N ILE A 370 -4.73 2.77 7.74
CA ILE A 370 -5.32 3.54 8.84
C ILE A 370 -6.84 3.43 8.76
N THR A 371 -7.39 3.53 7.56
CA THR A 371 -8.83 3.51 7.29
C THR A 371 -9.17 2.53 6.18
N ALA A 372 -10.43 2.10 6.12
CA ALA A 372 -10.96 1.38 4.98
C ALA A 372 -12.46 1.65 4.80
N ILE A 373 -12.90 1.60 3.54
CA ILE A 373 -14.30 1.70 3.15
C ILE A 373 -14.53 0.86 1.89
N GLY A 374 -15.70 0.25 1.76
CA GLY A 374 -16.05 -0.54 0.58
C GLY A 374 -17.55 -0.74 0.42
N GLY A 375 -17.93 -1.37 -0.67
CA GLY A 375 -19.32 -1.69 -0.97
C GLY A 375 -20.22 -0.46 -1.06
N ASP A 376 -21.43 -0.60 -0.58
CA ASP A 376 -22.44 0.46 -0.62
C ASP A 376 -22.04 1.71 0.18
N PHE A 377 -21.25 1.53 1.25
CA PHE A 377 -20.76 2.66 2.03
C PHE A 377 -19.81 3.55 1.22
N PHE A 378 -18.98 2.93 0.38
CA PHE A 378 -18.07 3.68 -0.49
C PHE A 378 -18.79 4.32 -1.68
N VAL A 379 -19.79 3.66 -2.23
CA VAL A 379 -20.66 4.26 -3.28
C VAL A 379 -21.40 5.48 -2.74
N ASP A 380 -21.83 5.45 -1.47
CA ASP A 380 -22.53 6.57 -0.83
C ASP A 380 -21.60 7.73 -0.43
N LYS A 381 -20.37 7.43 0.03
CA LYS A 381 -19.34 8.43 0.40
C LYS A 381 -18.07 8.27 -0.47
N PRO A 382 -18.15 8.48 -1.80
CA PRO A 382 -17.05 8.13 -2.71
C PRO A 382 -15.80 9.03 -2.58
N ALA A 383 -15.91 10.16 -1.87
CA ALA A 383 -14.78 11.03 -1.56
C ALA A 383 -14.08 10.68 -0.24
N SER A 384 -14.68 9.80 0.60
CA SER A 384 -14.10 9.40 1.87
C SER A 384 -13.11 8.27 1.69
N CYS A 385 -12.05 8.25 2.51
CA CYS A 385 -11.16 7.10 2.64
C CYS A 385 -11.61 6.10 3.72
N GLY A 386 -12.76 6.33 4.36
CA GLY A 386 -13.34 5.47 5.37
C GLY A 386 -13.13 5.97 6.81
N ARG A 387 -13.44 5.09 7.77
CA ARG A 387 -13.25 5.35 9.20
C ARG A 387 -11.94 4.76 9.70
N ALA A 388 -11.37 5.38 10.71
CA ALA A 388 -10.17 4.84 11.37
C ALA A 388 -10.44 3.44 11.92
N MET A 389 -9.53 2.51 11.68
CA MET A 389 -9.61 1.14 12.20
C MET A 389 -9.54 1.14 13.73
N PRO A 390 -10.10 0.11 14.41
CA PRO A 390 -10.27 0.11 15.87
C PRO A 390 -8.98 0.31 16.67
N THR A 391 -7.85 -0.11 16.13
CA THR A 391 -6.53 0.05 16.77
C THR A 391 -5.98 1.46 16.67
N PHE A 392 -6.60 2.35 15.87
CA PHE A 392 -6.14 3.72 15.74
C PHE A 392 -6.99 4.70 16.54
N GLU A 393 -6.29 5.58 17.22
CA GLU A 393 -6.80 6.88 17.64
C GLU A 393 -6.41 7.89 16.56
N VAL A 394 -7.32 8.79 16.24
CA VAL A 394 -7.10 9.84 15.22
C VAL A 394 -7.52 11.20 15.75
N LYS A 395 -6.81 12.23 15.34
CA LYS A 395 -7.18 13.63 15.52
C LYS A 395 -6.74 14.44 14.31
N VAL A 396 -7.49 15.50 14.04
CA VAL A 396 -7.10 16.54 13.06
C VAL A 396 -6.55 17.71 13.85
N VAL A 397 -5.38 18.21 13.47
CA VAL A 397 -4.62 19.21 14.22
C VAL A 397 -4.43 20.46 13.36
N GLY A 398 -4.74 21.62 13.95
CA GLY A 398 -4.52 22.94 13.34
C GLY A 398 -3.05 23.38 13.40
N ASP A 399 -2.76 24.51 12.79
CA ASP A 399 -1.40 25.09 12.78
C ASP A 399 -0.91 25.53 14.16
N ASP A 400 -1.82 25.74 15.10
CA ASP A 400 -1.54 26.04 16.51
C ASP A 400 -1.22 24.80 17.37
N GLY A 401 -1.38 23.59 16.81
CA GLY A 401 -1.18 22.32 17.49
C GLY A 401 -2.41 21.78 18.22
N ASP A 402 -3.53 22.51 18.20
CA ASP A 402 -4.77 22.11 18.83
C ASP A 402 -5.61 21.19 17.95
N ALA A 403 -6.37 20.28 18.60
CA ALA A 403 -7.28 19.39 17.90
C ALA A 403 -8.51 20.16 17.36
N LEU A 404 -8.81 19.98 16.09
CA LEU A 404 -9.93 20.64 15.41
C LEU A 404 -11.23 19.83 15.53
N PRO A 405 -12.39 20.50 15.58
CA PRO A 405 -13.69 19.82 15.55
C PRO A 405 -14.01 19.23 14.16
N PRO A 406 -15.00 18.32 14.07
CA PRO A 406 -15.45 17.77 12.81
C PRO A 406 -15.76 18.86 11.75
N GLY A 407 -15.45 18.55 10.49
CA GLY A 407 -15.65 19.45 9.35
C GLY A 407 -14.53 20.46 9.09
N GLN A 408 -13.61 20.65 10.02
CA GLN A 408 -12.48 21.55 9.83
C GLN A 408 -11.24 20.79 9.33
N PRO A 409 -10.61 21.23 8.22
CA PRO A 409 -9.41 20.61 7.70
C PRO A 409 -8.17 21.00 8.51
N GLY A 410 -7.30 20.04 8.76
CA GLY A 410 -6.01 20.18 9.41
C GLY A 410 -5.16 18.93 9.18
N GLU A 411 -3.98 18.87 9.78
CA GLU A 411 -3.12 17.71 9.65
C GLU A 411 -3.69 16.51 10.41
N LEU A 412 -3.80 15.37 9.73
CA LEU A 412 -4.24 14.11 10.35
C LEU A 412 -3.10 13.51 11.16
N TRP A 413 -3.31 13.34 12.47
CA TRP A 413 -2.41 12.62 13.36
C TRP A 413 -3.04 11.30 13.78
N VAL A 414 -2.24 10.25 13.86
CA VAL A 414 -2.72 8.91 14.20
C VAL A 414 -1.82 8.25 15.25
N ARG A 415 -2.42 7.44 16.14
CA ARG A 415 -1.72 6.69 17.16
C ARG A 415 -2.31 5.28 17.25
N GLY A 416 -1.47 4.24 17.37
CA GLY A 416 -1.94 2.86 17.47
C GLY A 416 -0.84 1.83 17.28
N ALA A 417 -1.16 0.57 17.56
CA ALA A 417 -0.19 -0.54 17.51
C ALA A 417 0.35 -0.87 16.09
N SER A 418 -0.26 -0.29 15.05
CA SER A 418 0.21 -0.46 13.67
C SER A 418 1.19 0.64 13.22
N VAL A 419 1.48 1.65 14.06
CA VAL A 419 2.50 2.67 13.78
C VAL A 419 3.88 2.02 13.85
N ILE A 420 4.80 2.44 12.98
CA ILE A 420 6.18 1.96 12.95
C ILE A 420 6.93 2.29 14.25
N LYS A 421 7.98 1.53 14.52
CA LYS A 421 8.92 1.81 15.61
C LYS A 421 9.69 3.11 15.38
N GLY A 422 10.05 3.40 14.13
CA GLY A 422 10.78 4.59 13.71
C GLY A 422 11.43 4.38 12.36
N TYR A 423 12.39 5.25 12.04
CA TYR A 423 13.23 5.12 10.85
C TYR A 423 14.63 4.63 11.23
N ILE A 424 15.08 3.58 10.56
CA ILE A 424 16.42 3.01 10.80
C ILE A 424 17.49 4.09 10.69
N ASN A 425 18.42 4.13 11.65
CA ASN A 425 19.55 5.06 11.71
C ASN A 425 19.16 6.57 11.64
N ARG A 426 17.88 6.91 11.85
CA ARG A 426 17.38 8.27 11.72
C ARG A 426 16.50 8.68 12.91
N PRO A 427 17.10 8.77 14.12
CA PRO A 427 16.35 9.17 15.32
C PRO A 427 15.79 10.59 15.23
N ASP A 428 16.47 11.49 14.51
CA ASP A 428 16.01 12.84 14.19
C ASP A 428 14.69 12.83 13.41
N ALA A 429 14.65 12.06 12.32
CA ALA A 429 13.46 11.93 11.49
C ALA A 429 12.32 11.20 12.21
N THR A 430 12.65 10.27 13.09
CA THR A 430 11.66 9.59 13.95
C THR A 430 11.01 10.58 14.92
N ALA A 431 11.83 11.37 15.64
CA ALA A 431 11.33 12.38 16.58
C ALA A 431 10.52 13.52 15.90
N GLU A 432 10.88 13.87 14.64
CA GLU A 432 10.11 14.83 13.84
C GLU A 432 8.74 14.26 13.43
N SER A 433 8.68 12.97 13.12
CA SER A 433 7.47 12.33 12.58
C SER A 433 6.55 11.75 13.65
N ILE A 434 7.07 11.41 14.84
CA ILE A 434 6.32 10.78 15.93
C ILE A 434 6.57 11.57 17.22
N THR A 435 5.52 12.17 17.78
CA THR A 435 5.57 12.94 19.04
C THR A 435 4.53 12.40 20.02
N ASP A 436 4.95 12.01 21.22
CA ASP A 436 4.07 11.42 22.26
C ASP A 436 3.22 10.24 21.72
N GLY A 437 3.82 9.40 20.87
CA GLY A 437 3.18 8.27 20.23
C GLY A 437 2.23 8.63 19.06
N TRP A 438 2.06 9.91 18.74
CA TRP A 438 1.29 10.37 17.58
C TRP A 438 2.18 10.50 16.36
N LEU A 439 1.85 9.74 15.32
CA LEU A 439 2.43 9.88 13.99
C LEU A 439 1.76 11.06 13.27
N HIS A 440 2.57 12.02 12.83
CA HIS A 440 2.17 13.11 11.94
C HIS A 440 2.16 12.59 10.51
N THR A 441 0.99 12.42 9.91
CA THR A 441 0.90 11.79 8.58
C THR A 441 1.39 12.70 7.46
N GLY A 442 1.43 14.01 7.71
CA GLY A 442 1.69 15.02 6.68
C GLY A 442 0.54 15.16 5.67
N ASP A 443 -0.57 14.47 5.89
CA ASP A 443 -1.76 14.57 5.06
C ASP A 443 -2.80 15.47 5.76
N VAL A 444 -3.41 16.39 5.00
CA VAL A 444 -4.50 17.25 5.45
C VAL A 444 -5.82 16.54 5.26
N ALA A 445 -6.63 16.49 6.31
CA ALA A 445 -7.91 15.80 6.31
C ALA A 445 -8.93 16.52 7.20
N TYR A 446 -10.19 16.16 7.06
CA TYR A 446 -11.23 16.44 8.05
C TYR A 446 -12.05 15.18 8.33
N LEU A 447 -12.71 15.15 9.49
CA LEU A 447 -13.68 14.12 9.84
C LEU A 447 -15.10 14.69 9.67
N ASP A 448 -16.03 13.87 9.18
CA ASP A 448 -17.45 14.22 9.30
C ASP A 448 -18.02 13.81 10.68
N GLU A 449 -19.29 14.14 10.92
CA GLU A 449 -20.00 13.82 12.16
C GLU A 449 -20.12 12.31 12.44
N ASP A 450 -20.07 11.48 11.39
CA ASP A 450 -20.10 10.01 11.46
C ASP A 450 -18.70 9.40 11.67
N GLY A 451 -17.63 10.23 11.72
CA GLY A 451 -16.25 9.82 11.89
C GLY A 451 -15.58 9.28 10.62
N PHE A 452 -16.16 9.54 9.45
CA PHE A 452 -15.49 9.27 8.17
C PHE A 452 -14.43 10.33 7.88
N ILE A 453 -13.28 9.88 7.38
CA ILE A 453 -12.14 10.72 7.07
C ILE A 453 -12.15 11.07 5.59
N PHE A 454 -11.95 12.35 5.30
CA PHE A 454 -11.84 12.90 3.96
C PHE A 454 -10.44 13.52 3.81
N LEU A 455 -9.63 12.94 2.94
CA LEU A 455 -8.33 13.48 2.60
C LEU A 455 -8.51 14.69 1.68
N VAL A 456 -7.85 15.78 2.02
CA VAL A 456 -7.93 17.04 1.27
C VAL A 456 -6.71 17.22 0.41
N ASP A 457 -5.49 17.07 0.99
CA ASP A 457 -4.22 17.16 0.27
C ASP A 457 -3.05 16.66 1.15
N ARG A 458 -1.83 16.75 0.62
CA ARG A 458 -0.61 16.70 1.42
C ARG A 458 -0.18 18.09 1.85
N LYS A 459 0.17 18.24 3.13
CA LYS A 459 0.59 19.53 3.72
C LYS A 459 1.71 20.20 2.89
N LYS A 460 2.66 19.42 2.36
CA LYS A 460 3.78 19.87 1.54
C LYS A 460 3.49 20.08 0.04
N ASP A 461 2.37 19.54 -0.45
CA ASP A 461 1.98 19.62 -1.87
C ASP A 461 0.96 20.73 -2.11
N MET A 462 0.38 21.26 -1.05
CA MET A 462 -0.55 22.37 -1.04
C MET A 462 0.09 23.63 -1.66
N VAL A 463 -0.65 24.34 -2.50
CA VAL A 463 -0.19 25.58 -3.12
C VAL A 463 -0.45 26.76 -2.18
N LEU A 464 0.62 27.44 -1.79
CA LEU A 464 0.56 28.60 -0.87
C LEU A 464 0.48 29.91 -1.67
N ARG A 465 -0.74 30.31 -2.02
CA ARG A 465 -0.98 31.44 -2.92
C ARG A 465 -1.49 32.67 -2.17
N GLY A 466 -0.61 33.64 -1.94
CA GLY A 466 -0.98 34.92 -1.33
C GLY A 466 -1.57 34.83 0.08
N GLY A 467 -1.16 33.79 0.84
CA GLY A 467 -1.70 33.50 2.17
C GLY A 467 -2.89 32.52 2.17
N GLU A 468 -3.39 32.13 1.00
CA GLU A 468 -4.45 31.14 0.85
C GLU A 468 -3.88 29.76 0.62
N ASN A 469 -4.40 28.76 1.34
CA ASN A 469 -4.08 27.35 1.17
C ASN A 469 -4.96 26.76 0.07
N ILE A 470 -4.37 26.41 -1.07
CA ILE A 470 -5.08 25.76 -2.18
C ILE A 470 -4.71 24.29 -2.21
N TYR A 471 -5.71 23.44 -2.05
CA TYR A 471 -5.55 22.01 -2.06
C TYR A 471 -5.53 21.48 -3.50
N CYS A 472 -4.43 20.83 -3.88
CA CYS A 472 -4.26 20.31 -5.24
C CYS A 472 -5.37 19.32 -5.61
N ALA A 473 -5.74 18.43 -4.68
CA ALA A 473 -6.78 17.43 -4.93
C ALA A 473 -8.16 18.04 -5.23
N GLU A 474 -8.52 19.17 -4.62
CA GLU A 474 -9.76 19.89 -4.93
C GLU A 474 -9.78 20.36 -6.39
N VAL A 475 -8.65 20.90 -6.84
CA VAL A 475 -8.51 21.37 -8.23
C VAL A 475 -8.44 20.20 -9.21
N GLU A 476 -7.70 19.14 -8.86
CA GLU A 476 -7.61 17.91 -9.64
C GLU A 476 -9.01 17.26 -9.82
N ASN A 477 -9.80 17.18 -8.76
CA ASN A 477 -11.18 16.66 -8.82
C ASN A 477 -12.06 17.49 -9.78
N ALA A 478 -12.01 18.82 -9.67
CA ALA A 478 -12.78 19.70 -10.55
C ALA A 478 -12.35 19.57 -12.03
N VAL A 479 -11.05 19.41 -12.30
CA VAL A 479 -10.53 19.18 -13.66
C VAL A 479 -10.99 17.82 -14.21
N HIS A 480 -11.04 16.77 -13.36
CA HIS A 480 -11.50 15.45 -13.76
C HIS A 480 -13.01 15.36 -14.07
N GLU A 481 -13.82 16.34 -13.69
CA GLU A 481 -15.23 16.42 -14.13
C GLU A 481 -15.34 16.62 -15.66
N HIS A 482 -14.28 17.10 -16.33
CA HIS A 482 -14.28 17.20 -17.76
C HIS A 482 -14.00 15.85 -18.42
N PRO A 483 -14.92 15.30 -19.26
CA PRO A 483 -14.84 13.92 -19.79
C PRO A 483 -13.62 13.65 -20.69
N ALA A 484 -13.04 14.71 -21.27
CA ALA A 484 -11.84 14.57 -22.08
C ALA A 484 -10.55 14.36 -21.27
N VAL A 485 -10.55 14.59 -19.94
CA VAL A 485 -9.36 14.47 -19.10
C VAL A 485 -9.12 13.00 -18.71
N ALA A 486 -7.90 12.52 -18.99
CA ALA A 486 -7.43 11.21 -18.56
C ALA A 486 -6.65 11.30 -17.25
N GLU A 487 -5.68 12.23 -17.19
CA GLU A 487 -4.84 12.47 -16.02
C GLU A 487 -4.73 13.97 -15.74
N CYS A 488 -4.67 14.32 -14.47
CA CYS A 488 -4.40 15.67 -14.00
C CYS A 488 -3.50 15.63 -12.78
N CYS A 489 -2.50 16.50 -12.75
CA CYS A 489 -1.63 16.71 -11.60
C CYS A 489 -1.48 18.20 -11.36
N VAL A 490 -1.91 18.67 -10.20
CA VAL A 490 -1.86 20.07 -9.77
C VAL A 490 -0.68 20.28 -8.81
N PHE A 491 0.01 21.42 -8.94
CA PHE A 491 1.16 21.77 -8.12
C PHE A 491 1.40 23.28 -8.09
N GLY A 492 2.15 23.75 -7.07
CA GLY A 492 2.56 25.15 -6.96
C GLY A 492 3.66 25.50 -7.96
N VAL A 493 3.49 26.63 -8.63
CA VAL A 493 4.49 27.27 -9.51
C VAL A 493 5.00 28.52 -8.82
N PRO A 494 6.31 28.72 -8.62
CA PRO A 494 6.83 29.90 -7.95
C PRO A 494 6.34 31.21 -8.58
N ASP A 495 5.84 32.14 -7.76
CA ASP A 495 5.40 33.47 -8.17
C ASP A 495 6.00 34.55 -7.25
N THR A 496 6.59 35.58 -7.82
CA THR A 496 7.31 36.64 -7.07
C THR A 496 6.41 37.48 -6.17
N ARG A 497 5.11 37.56 -6.48
CA ARG A 497 4.14 38.40 -5.76
C ARG A 497 3.31 37.59 -4.74
N LEU A 498 2.93 36.36 -5.10
CA LEU A 498 1.99 35.56 -4.35
C LEU A 498 2.67 34.38 -3.62
N GLY A 499 3.97 34.21 -3.78
CA GLY A 499 4.71 33.03 -3.32
C GLY A 499 4.59 31.90 -4.33
N GLU A 500 3.36 31.43 -4.55
CA GLU A 500 3.05 30.43 -5.59
C GLU A 500 1.79 30.80 -6.38
N GLU A 501 1.68 30.23 -7.57
CA GLU A 501 0.48 30.18 -8.41
C GLU A 501 0.10 28.74 -8.73
N VAL A 502 -1.16 28.49 -9.05
CA VAL A 502 -1.65 27.15 -9.37
C VAL A 502 -1.24 26.76 -10.79
N GLY A 503 -0.55 25.62 -10.91
CA GLY A 503 -0.21 24.96 -12.17
C GLY A 503 -0.91 23.60 -12.28
N ALA A 504 -1.31 23.18 -13.49
CA ALA A 504 -1.89 21.89 -13.78
C ALA A 504 -1.26 21.25 -15.02
N ALA A 505 -0.74 20.03 -14.88
CA ALA A 505 -0.34 19.17 -15.99
C ALA A 505 -1.50 18.22 -16.31
N ILE A 506 -1.92 18.18 -17.58
CA ILE A 506 -3.13 17.46 -18.02
C ILE A 506 -2.77 16.54 -19.19
N VAL A 507 -3.29 15.30 -19.14
CA VAL A 507 -3.29 14.36 -20.26
C VAL A 507 -4.74 14.10 -20.65
N PHE A 508 -5.04 14.17 -21.93
CA PHE A 508 -6.38 13.89 -22.45
C PHE A 508 -6.59 12.41 -22.78
N GLN A 509 -7.85 11.98 -22.76
CA GLN A 509 -8.29 10.70 -23.31
C GLN A 509 -7.93 10.61 -24.79
N PRO A 510 -7.68 9.41 -25.35
CA PRO A 510 -7.44 9.27 -26.78
C PRO A 510 -8.56 9.92 -27.60
N GLY A 511 -8.18 10.89 -28.46
CA GLY A 511 -9.12 11.68 -29.27
C GLY A 511 -9.86 12.79 -28.52
N GLY A 512 -9.64 12.94 -27.22
CA GLY A 512 -10.19 14.02 -26.40
C GLY A 512 -9.37 15.30 -26.51
N SER A 513 -10.00 16.42 -26.35
CA SER A 513 -9.36 17.73 -26.19
C SER A 513 -10.30 18.76 -25.60
N VAL A 514 -9.76 19.75 -24.92
CA VAL A 514 -10.49 20.96 -24.51
C VAL A 514 -9.51 22.14 -24.57
N ALA A 515 -10.02 23.29 -25.05
CA ALA A 515 -9.23 24.51 -25.03
C ALA A 515 -8.99 24.96 -23.56
N PRO A 516 -7.77 25.37 -23.18
CA PRO A 516 -7.45 25.78 -21.81
C PRO A 516 -8.41 26.85 -21.26
N GLN A 517 -8.84 27.80 -22.10
CA GLN A 517 -9.79 28.83 -21.70
C GLN A 517 -11.18 28.24 -21.39
N ALA A 518 -11.65 27.30 -22.18
CA ALA A 518 -12.94 26.63 -21.93
C ALA A 518 -12.90 25.78 -20.64
N LEU A 519 -11.75 25.14 -20.37
CA LEU A 519 -11.56 24.42 -19.11
C LEU A 519 -11.59 25.40 -17.92
N ARG A 520 -10.92 26.56 -18.00
CA ARG A 520 -10.97 27.57 -16.92
C ARG A 520 -12.39 28.10 -16.70
N GLU A 521 -13.17 28.28 -17.76
CA GLU A 521 -14.57 28.71 -17.68
C GLU A 521 -15.44 27.66 -16.98
N GLN A 522 -15.24 26.38 -17.28
CA GLN A 522 -15.90 25.28 -16.56
C GLN A 522 -15.52 25.27 -15.08
N LEU A 523 -14.23 25.38 -14.78
CA LEU A 523 -13.73 25.40 -13.40
C LEU A 523 -14.27 26.58 -12.59
N ALA A 524 -14.53 27.72 -13.22
CA ALA A 524 -15.11 28.88 -12.55
C ALA A 524 -16.53 28.65 -12.02
N GLY A 525 -17.22 27.62 -12.52
CA GLY A 525 -18.50 27.18 -11.99
C GLY A 525 -18.40 26.14 -10.85
N LEU A 526 -17.21 25.58 -10.62
CA LEU A 526 -17.00 24.48 -9.69
C LEU A 526 -16.15 24.86 -8.46
N ILE A 527 -15.13 25.71 -8.66
CA ILE A 527 -14.18 26.11 -7.61
C ILE A 527 -13.97 27.62 -7.56
N ALA A 528 -13.47 28.11 -6.42
CA ALA A 528 -13.20 29.51 -6.23
C ALA A 528 -12.15 30.02 -7.23
N ARG A 529 -12.31 31.27 -7.70
CA ARG A 529 -11.54 31.86 -8.80
C ARG A 529 -10.03 31.85 -8.58
N HIS A 530 -9.57 32.00 -7.36
CA HIS A 530 -8.14 31.98 -6.99
C HIS A 530 -7.52 30.58 -7.06
N LYS A 531 -8.33 29.50 -7.08
CA LYS A 531 -7.90 28.10 -7.19
C LYS A 531 -7.77 27.63 -8.65
N ILE A 532 -8.32 28.37 -9.61
CA ILE A 532 -8.27 28.01 -11.04
C ILE A 532 -6.82 28.04 -11.52
N PRO A 533 -6.33 26.98 -12.20
CA PRO A 533 -4.95 26.94 -12.69
C PRO A 533 -4.63 28.11 -13.62
N ARG A 534 -3.65 28.91 -13.21
CA ARG A 534 -3.08 29.96 -14.08
C ARG A 534 -2.25 29.36 -15.19
N TYR A 535 -1.47 28.31 -14.86
CA TYR A 535 -0.60 27.61 -15.79
C TYR A 535 -1.17 26.23 -16.08
N ILE A 536 -1.39 25.93 -17.37
CA ILE A 536 -1.86 24.61 -17.82
C ILE A 536 -0.86 24.07 -18.83
N TRP A 537 -0.38 22.85 -18.64
CA TRP A 537 0.44 22.13 -19.60
C TRP A 537 -0.35 20.93 -20.11
N ILE A 538 -0.52 20.85 -21.43
CA ILE A 538 -1.11 19.68 -22.09
C ILE A 538 0.02 18.74 -22.46
N LEU A 539 0.01 17.53 -21.95
CA LEU A 539 1.06 16.54 -22.16
C LEU A 539 0.61 15.47 -23.15
N ASP A 540 1.51 15.11 -24.07
CA ASP A 540 1.29 14.02 -25.05
C ASP A 540 1.65 12.64 -24.49
N LYS A 541 2.21 12.59 -23.29
CA LYS A 541 2.65 11.37 -22.59
C LYS A 541 2.03 11.31 -21.21
N PRO A 542 1.82 10.08 -20.65
CA PRO A 542 1.37 9.94 -19.29
C PRO A 542 2.24 10.72 -18.30
N ILE A 543 1.61 11.24 -17.24
CA ILE A 543 2.32 11.96 -16.18
C ILE A 543 3.31 11.01 -15.49
N PRO A 544 4.59 11.43 -15.27
CA PRO A 544 5.60 10.59 -14.66
C PRO A 544 5.18 10.11 -13.25
N ARG A 545 5.46 8.84 -12.96
CA ARG A 545 5.05 8.18 -11.72
C ARG A 545 6.22 7.42 -11.09
N ASN A 546 6.20 7.32 -9.79
CA ASN A 546 7.12 6.43 -9.06
C ASN A 546 6.68 4.95 -9.18
N ALA A 547 7.49 4.05 -8.61
CA ALA A 547 7.23 2.61 -8.59
C ALA A 547 5.87 2.22 -7.96
N SER A 548 5.34 3.04 -7.05
CA SER A 548 4.02 2.86 -6.43
C SER A 548 2.88 3.49 -7.23
N GLY A 549 3.14 4.03 -8.42
CA GLY A 549 2.13 4.66 -9.28
C GLY A 549 1.72 6.09 -8.89
N LYS A 550 2.40 6.73 -7.93
CA LYS A 550 2.15 8.12 -7.51
C LYS A 550 2.83 9.10 -8.47
N PHE A 551 2.16 10.22 -8.77
CA PHE A 551 2.72 11.30 -9.59
C PHE A 551 3.99 11.90 -8.99
N LEU A 552 4.98 12.14 -9.84
CA LEU A 552 6.25 12.77 -9.46
C LEU A 552 6.14 14.31 -9.60
N LYS A 553 5.38 14.96 -8.69
CA LYS A 553 5.14 16.42 -8.71
C LYS A 553 6.44 17.24 -8.77
N ARG A 554 7.49 16.77 -8.09
CA ARG A 554 8.80 17.43 -8.12
C ARG A 554 9.40 17.45 -9.52
N GLU A 555 9.36 16.33 -10.23
CA GLU A 555 9.87 16.24 -11.61
C GLU A 555 9.09 17.17 -12.55
N LEU A 556 7.77 17.26 -12.40
CA LEU A 556 6.94 18.21 -13.15
C LEU A 556 7.34 19.64 -12.88
N ARG A 557 7.55 20.02 -11.61
CA ARG A 557 8.01 21.38 -11.23
C ARG A 557 9.38 21.73 -11.82
N GLU A 558 10.28 20.76 -11.93
CA GLU A 558 11.64 20.95 -12.45
C GLU A 558 11.70 20.94 -13.99
N THR A 559 10.80 20.22 -14.66
CA THR A 559 10.87 20.00 -16.11
C THR A 559 9.90 20.84 -16.94
N LEU A 560 8.77 21.28 -16.35
CA LEU A 560 7.77 22.06 -17.07
C LEU A 560 8.13 23.56 -17.09
N GLU A 561 8.42 24.07 -18.26
CA GLU A 561 8.76 25.48 -18.46
C GLU A 561 7.49 26.35 -18.43
N VAL A 562 7.45 27.38 -17.57
CA VAL A 562 6.32 28.30 -17.46
C VAL A 562 5.99 28.98 -18.81
N ALA A 563 7.01 29.24 -19.63
CA ALA A 563 6.83 29.83 -20.96
C ALA A 563 6.06 28.93 -21.95
N LYS A 564 5.94 27.64 -21.67
CA LYS A 564 5.20 26.67 -22.49
C LYS A 564 3.80 26.37 -21.94
N ALA A 565 3.43 26.97 -20.80
CA ALA A 565 2.07 26.88 -20.27
C ALA A 565 1.10 27.70 -21.12
N VAL A 566 -0.13 27.24 -21.23
CA VAL A 566 -1.22 27.86 -21.96
C VAL A 566 -2.31 28.40 -21.05
#